data_ad9bc302a5b0b6d59cee17a10fb3f76e
#
_entry.id   ad9bc302a5b0b6d59cee17a10fb3f76e
#
_cell.length_a   1.000
_cell.length_b   1.000
_cell.length_c   1.000
_cell.angle_alpha   90.00
_cell.angle_beta   90.00
_cell.angle_gamma   90.00
#
_symmetry.space_group_name_H-M   'P 1'
#
loop_
_entity.id
_entity.type
_entity.pdbx_description
1 polymer ?
#
loop_
_entity_poly.entity_id
_entity_poly.type
_entity_poly.pdbx_seq_one_letter_code
_entity_poly.pdbx_strand_id
1 'polypeptide(L)'
;LIHVVDASGSTDEEGRVCEAGSHDPLMDVEFVEREFNLWLKQILMKDWQRIVRTVEAGAEKLASMLAQRLSGLAIGEQAIQDAISRLGLKAEKPSLWSVAQIDRFVDYLRSRSKPSLIAANKCDLPTSEKNITRLKETGRIVIPCASEAELVLRRASEKGLIEYIPGDSSFKIKTPEKLTAEQKKALDFIDRRVLAKWGST
;
A
#
# COMPACT_ATOMS: atom_id res chain seq x y z
N LEU A 1 -2.46 5.80 -0.64
CA LEU A 1 -1.44 5.11 -1.43
C LEU A 1 -1.88 3.69 -1.73
N ILE A 2 -1.47 3.15 -2.88
CA ILE A 2 -1.66 1.74 -3.22
C ILE A 2 -0.29 1.08 -3.25
N HIS A 3 -0.09 0.10 -2.38
CA HIS A 3 1.12 -0.72 -2.35
C HIS A 3 0.81 -2.05 -3.02
N VAL A 4 1.38 -2.30 -4.18
CA VAL A 4 1.22 -3.57 -4.91
C VAL A 4 2.30 -4.54 -4.45
N VAL A 5 1.89 -5.71 -3.96
CA VAL A 5 2.80 -6.77 -3.52
C VAL A 5 2.47 -8.10 -4.20
N ASP A 6 3.48 -8.91 -4.44
CA ASP A 6 3.32 -10.29 -4.92
C ASP A 6 2.87 -11.20 -3.78
N ALA A 7 1.55 -11.39 -3.65
CA ALA A 7 0.99 -12.22 -2.59
C ALA A 7 1.36 -13.70 -2.71
N SER A 8 1.82 -14.16 -3.87
CA SER A 8 2.25 -15.54 -4.06
C SER A 8 3.65 -15.82 -3.50
N GLY A 9 4.45 -14.75 -3.23
CA GLY A 9 5.84 -14.89 -2.82
C GLY A 9 6.70 -15.53 -3.89
N SER A 10 6.41 -15.25 -5.18
CA SER A 10 7.16 -15.75 -6.33
C SER A 10 8.17 -14.75 -6.91
N THR A 11 8.37 -13.64 -6.23
CA THR A 11 9.39 -12.63 -6.53
C THR A 11 10.17 -12.29 -5.26
N ASP A 12 11.49 -12.15 -5.38
CA ASP A 12 12.38 -11.77 -4.29
C ASP A 12 12.41 -10.24 -4.07
N GLU A 13 13.23 -9.79 -3.12
CA GLU A 13 13.38 -8.37 -2.76
C GLU A 13 13.88 -7.50 -3.92
N GLU A 14 14.60 -8.07 -4.89
CA GLU A 14 15.06 -7.37 -6.09
C GLU A 14 14.08 -7.50 -7.27
N GLY A 15 12.91 -8.10 -7.07
CA GLY A 15 11.89 -8.30 -8.10
C GLY A 15 12.20 -9.44 -9.08
N ARG A 16 13.15 -10.33 -8.77
CA ARG A 16 13.47 -11.49 -9.59
C ARG A 16 12.52 -12.63 -9.29
N VAL A 17 12.21 -13.41 -10.32
CA VAL A 17 11.36 -14.60 -10.16
C VAL A 17 12.06 -15.64 -9.29
N CYS A 18 11.36 -16.13 -8.27
CA CYS A 18 11.78 -17.21 -7.40
C CYS A 18 10.67 -18.27 -7.26
N GLU A 19 10.93 -19.32 -6.51
CA GLU A 19 9.91 -20.35 -6.24
C GLU A 19 8.72 -19.75 -5.48
N ALA A 20 7.51 -20.06 -5.90
CA ALA A 20 6.30 -19.55 -5.27
C ALA A 20 6.23 -19.95 -3.78
N GLY A 21 6.06 -18.98 -2.91
CA GLY A 21 6.06 -19.16 -1.46
C GLY A 21 7.44 -19.08 -0.80
N SER A 22 8.52 -18.87 -1.56
CA SER A 22 9.88 -18.74 -0.99
C SER A 22 10.15 -17.36 -0.40
N HIS A 23 9.43 -16.32 -0.86
CA HIS A 23 9.51 -14.97 -0.33
C HIS A 23 8.27 -14.61 0.50
N ASP A 24 8.47 -13.88 1.59
CA ASP A 24 7.36 -13.42 2.46
C ASP A 24 6.92 -12.01 2.06
N PRO A 25 5.72 -11.81 1.45
CA PRO A 25 5.26 -10.50 1.02
C PRO A 25 5.02 -9.52 2.19
N LEU A 26 4.95 -9.98 3.43
CA LEU A 26 4.88 -9.09 4.59
C LEU A 26 6.19 -8.30 4.76
N MET A 27 7.34 -8.88 4.42
CA MET A 27 8.63 -8.20 4.47
C MET A 27 8.67 -7.01 3.49
N ASP A 28 8.08 -7.15 2.28
CA ASP A 28 8.00 -6.06 1.31
C ASP A 28 7.16 -4.90 1.85
N VAL A 29 6.03 -5.23 2.49
CA VAL A 29 5.16 -4.21 3.08
C VAL A 29 5.88 -3.44 4.18
N GLU A 30 6.52 -4.16 5.10
CA GLU A 30 7.26 -3.57 6.22
C GLU A 30 8.47 -2.76 5.75
N PHE A 31 9.16 -3.24 4.71
CA PHE A 31 10.28 -2.53 4.09
C PHE A 31 9.82 -1.18 3.54
N VAL A 32 8.79 -1.13 2.70
CA VAL A 32 8.31 0.12 2.10
C VAL A 32 7.78 1.09 3.15
N GLU A 33 7.06 0.60 4.17
CA GLU A 33 6.60 1.44 5.28
C GLU A 33 7.77 2.06 6.06
N ARG A 34 8.80 1.26 6.33
CA ARG A 34 10.02 1.73 7.01
C ARG A 34 10.77 2.77 6.19
N GLU A 35 10.98 2.51 4.89
CA GLU A 35 11.65 3.45 3.99
C GLU A 35 10.88 4.79 3.89
N PHE A 36 9.55 4.73 3.82
CA PHE A 36 8.72 5.93 3.81
C PHE A 36 8.84 6.71 5.14
N ASN A 37 8.85 6.03 6.27
CA ASN A 37 9.04 6.64 7.58
C ASN A 37 10.43 7.30 7.69
N LEU A 38 11.49 6.62 7.24
CA LEU A 38 12.85 7.17 7.23
C LEU A 38 12.94 8.42 6.35
N TRP A 39 12.37 8.38 5.15
CA TRP A 39 12.32 9.53 4.26
C TRP A 39 11.56 10.71 4.86
N LEU A 40 10.37 10.47 5.44
CA LEU A 40 9.59 11.52 6.12
C LEU A 40 10.35 12.09 7.32
N LYS A 41 11.01 11.23 8.10
CA LYS A 41 11.86 11.64 9.21
C LYS A 41 13.02 12.54 8.75
N GLN A 42 13.68 12.20 7.65
CA GLN A 42 14.76 13.03 7.09
C GLN A 42 14.25 14.43 6.73
N ILE A 43 13.11 14.54 6.07
CA ILE A 43 12.50 15.84 5.75
C ILE A 43 12.20 16.61 7.02
N LEU A 44 11.60 15.97 8.01
CA LEU A 44 11.19 16.58 9.27
C LEU A 44 12.38 17.07 10.08
N MET A 45 13.45 16.26 10.15
CA MET A 45 14.63 16.54 10.96
C MET A 45 15.64 17.50 10.29
N LYS A 46 15.44 17.84 9.04
CA LYS A 46 16.29 18.85 8.38
C LYS A 46 16.22 20.14 9.19
N ASP A 47 17.39 20.69 9.56
CA ASP A 47 17.53 21.91 10.40
C ASP A 47 16.79 21.85 11.75
N TRP A 48 16.60 20.64 12.32
CA TRP A 48 15.84 20.44 13.56
C TRP A 48 16.31 21.36 14.71
N GLN A 49 17.61 21.53 14.87
CA GLN A 49 18.17 22.41 15.89
C GLN A 49 17.73 23.87 15.76
N ARG A 50 17.56 24.34 14.53
CA ARG A 50 17.03 25.68 14.27
C ARG A 50 15.56 25.77 14.66
N ILE A 51 14.76 24.78 14.30
CA ILE A 51 13.34 24.70 14.67
C ILE A 51 13.19 24.72 16.18
N VAL A 52 13.95 23.86 16.88
CA VAL A 52 13.95 23.79 18.35
C VAL A 52 14.21 25.17 18.97
N ARG A 53 15.29 25.84 18.55
CA ARG A 53 15.65 27.17 19.09
C ARG A 53 14.55 28.21 18.84
N THR A 54 13.98 28.24 17.65
CA THR A 54 12.93 29.21 17.29
C THR A 54 11.67 29.00 18.11
N VAL A 55 11.26 27.73 18.29
CA VAL A 55 10.07 27.37 19.07
C VAL A 55 10.27 27.63 20.56
N GLU A 56 11.41 27.24 21.12
CA GLU A 56 11.70 27.42 22.55
C GLU A 56 11.94 28.87 22.95
N ALA A 57 12.35 29.71 21.98
CA ALA A 57 12.38 31.16 22.14
C ALA A 57 10.99 31.84 22.05
N GLY A 58 9.93 31.06 21.75
CA GLY A 58 8.55 31.57 21.63
C GLY A 58 8.29 32.36 20.35
N ALA A 59 9.20 32.31 19.36
CA ALA A 59 9.07 33.09 18.13
C ALA A 59 8.04 32.47 17.15
N GLU A 60 7.95 31.17 17.07
CA GLU A 60 7.01 30.46 16.21
C GLU A 60 6.47 29.18 16.87
N LYS A 61 5.32 28.69 16.40
CA LYS A 61 4.75 27.43 16.86
C LYS A 61 5.36 26.25 16.10
N LEU A 62 5.68 25.16 16.82
CA LEU A 62 6.25 23.94 16.23
C LEU A 62 5.38 23.41 15.08
N ALA A 63 4.06 23.33 15.29
CA ALA A 63 3.14 22.78 14.28
C ALA A 63 3.15 23.61 12.99
N SER A 64 3.22 24.93 13.07
CA SER A 64 3.30 25.82 11.91
C SER A 64 4.59 25.65 11.12
N MET A 65 5.74 25.62 11.83
CA MET A 65 7.04 25.39 11.18
C MET A 65 7.13 24.03 10.47
N LEU A 66 6.61 22.99 11.11
CA LEU A 66 6.59 21.64 10.52
C LEU A 66 5.61 21.54 9.33
N ALA A 67 4.45 22.24 9.41
CA ALA A 67 3.48 22.26 8.31
C ALA A 67 4.06 22.92 7.05
N GLN A 68 4.79 24.04 7.20
CA GLN A 68 5.49 24.66 6.09
C GLN A 68 6.44 23.68 5.41
N ARG A 69 7.21 22.93 6.21
CA ARG A 69 8.17 21.94 5.71
C ARG A 69 7.52 20.76 5.01
N LEU A 70 6.38 20.32 5.51
CA LEU A 70 5.63 19.16 5.01
C LEU A 70 4.52 19.56 4.01
N SER A 71 4.47 20.82 3.58
CA SER A 71 3.44 21.32 2.67
C SER A 71 3.36 20.55 1.35
N GLY A 72 4.50 20.20 0.77
CA GLY A 72 4.59 19.36 -0.44
C GLY A 72 4.00 17.95 -0.27
N LEU A 73 3.79 17.51 0.98
CA LEU A 73 3.15 16.22 1.30
C LEU A 73 1.67 16.38 1.68
N ALA A 74 1.12 17.58 1.59
CA ALA A 74 -0.24 17.90 2.05
C ALA A 74 -0.47 17.52 3.53
N ILE A 75 0.56 17.64 4.39
CA ILE A 75 0.47 17.48 5.84
C ILE A 75 0.36 18.87 6.44
N GLY A 76 -0.85 19.24 6.85
CA GLY A 76 -1.14 20.56 7.40
C GLY A 76 -0.94 20.64 8.91
N GLU A 77 -1.02 21.88 9.43
CA GLU A 77 -0.81 22.18 10.86
C GLU A 77 -1.75 21.39 11.78
N GLN A 78 -3.00 21.21 11.40
CA GLN A 78 -3.98 20.47 12.20
C GLN A 78 -3.57 19.00 12.41
N ALA A 79 -3.05 18.34 11.38
CA ALA A 79 -2.58 16.95 11.48
C ALA A 79 -1.38 16.82 12.42
N ILE A 80 -0.50 17.83 12.41
CA ILE A 80 0.67 17.88 13.29
C ILE A 80 0.25 18.13 14.74
N GLN A 81 -0.67 19.06 14.97
CA GLN A 81 -1.23 19.33 16.30
C GLN A 81 -1.93 18.09 16.89
N ASP A 82 -2.73 17.39 16.08
CA ASP A 82 -3.39 16.13 16.49
C ASP A 82 -2.33 15.07 16.87
N ALA A 83 -1.28 14.92 16.08
CA ALA A 83 -0.21 13.97 16.38
C ALA A 83 0.52 14.32 17.70
N ILE A 84 0.86 15.59 17.91
CA ILE A 84 1.50 16.07 19.14
C ILE A 84 0.62 15.76 20.35
N SER A 85 -0.65 16.12 20.27
CA SER A 85 -1.63 15.91 21.34
C SER A 85 -1.83 14.44 21.66
N ARG A 86 -2.04 13.62 20.65
CA ARG A 86 -2.28 12.17 20.81
C ARG A 86 -1.12 11.41 21.39
N LEU A 87 0.09 11.84 21.07
CA LEU A 87 1.32 11.22 21.57
C LEU A 87 1.83 11.84 22.88
N GLY A 88 1.10 12.83 23.42
CA GLY A 88 1.48 13.51 24.66
C GLY A 88 2.82 14.22 24.57
N LEU A 89 3.18 14.73 23.38
CA LEU A 89 4.45 15.41 23.15
C LEU A 89 4.37 16.89 23.60
N LYS A 90 5.47 17.42 24.12
CA LYS A 90 5.55 18.84 24.51
C LYS A 90 5.94 19.66 23.30
N ALA A 91 4.95 20.37 22.70
CA ALA A 91 5.18 21.21 21.53
C ALA A 91 6.15 22.38 21.81
N GLU A 92 6.11 22.92 23.02
CA GLU A 92 6.91 24.08 23.45
C GLU A 92 8.35 23.69 23.81
N LYS A 93 8.64 22.38 23.95
CA LYS A 93 9.98 21.87 24.29
C LYS A 93 10.36 20.69 23.42
N PRO A 94 10.49 20.87 22.11
CA PRO A 94 10.84 19.79 21.19
C PRO A 94 12.27 19.25 21.40
N SER A 95 13.13 19.98 22.11
CA SER A 95 14.46 19.49 22.55
C SER A 95 14.38 18.27 23.45
N LEU A 96 13.27 18.08 24.16
CA LEU A 96 13.05 16.94 25.06
C LEU A 96 12.53 15.69 24.36
N TRP A 97 12.22 15.77 23.05
CA TRP A 97 11.74 14.59 22.33
C TRP A 97 12.85 13.58 22.12
N SER A 98 12.65 12.38 22.63
CA SER A 98 13.55 11.27 22.37
C SER A 98 13.43 10.79 20.92
N VAL A 99 14.46 10.07 20.45
CA VAL A 99 14.44 9.47 19.11
C VAL A 99 13.20 8.59 18.92
N ALA A 100 12.86 7.78 19.92
CA ALA A 100 11.68 6.92 19.87
C ALA A 100 10.35 7.71 19.80
N GLN A 101 10.27 8.89 20.42
CA GLN A 101 9.11 9.77 20.29
C GLN A 101 9.02 10.38 18.92
N ILE A 102 10.13 10.78 18.32
CA ILE A 102 10.19 11.28 16.95
C ILE A 102 9.75 10.18 15.96
N ASP A 103 10.22 8.95 16.14
CA ASP A 103 9.83 7.83 15.28
C ASP A 103 8.33 7.55 15.36
N ARG A 104 7.76 7.52 16.56
CA ARG A 104 6.29 7.39 16.74
C ARG A 104 5.51 8.55 16.14
N PHE A 105 6.03 9.76 16.24
CA PHE A 105 5.42 10.95 15.65
C PHE A 105 5.40 10.87 14.11
N VAL A 106 6.51 10.46 13.51
CA VAL A 106 6.61 10.24 12.06
C VAL A 106 5.65 9.15 11.59
N ASP A 107 5.63 8.00 12.28
CA ASP A 107 4.72 6.90 11.94
C ASP A 107 3.25 7.30 12.04
N TYR A 108 2.88 8.01 13.09
CA TYR A 108 1.54 8.53 13.27
C TYR A 108 1.15 9.50 12.14
N LEU A 109 2.03 10.45 11.81
CA LEU A 109 1.79 11.40 10.70
C LEU A 109 1.62 10.67 9.38
N ARG A 110 2.48 9.70 9.06
CA ARG A 110 2.39 8.91 7.84
C ARG A 110 1.06 8.17 7.76
N SER A 111 0.76 7.40 8.79
CA SER A 111 -0.43 6.53 8.78
C SER A 111 -1.74 7.32 8.65
N ARG A 112 -1.81 8.51 9.24
CA ARG A 112 -3.00 9.37 9.20
C ARG A 112 -3.08 10.23 7.94
N SER A 113 -1.95 10.78 7.49
CA SER A 113 -1.93 11.69 6.34
C SER A 113 -1.79 10.96 5.00
N LYS A 114 -1.26 9.75 5.00
CA LYS A 114 -1.03 8.94 3.81
C LYS A 114 -1.55 7.51 4.01
N PRO A 115 -2.86 7.34 4.22
CA PRO A 115 -3.43 6.01 4.35
C PRO A 115 -3.07 5.18 3.12
N SER A 116 -2.71 3.93 3.35
CA SER A 116 -2.34 2.98 2.30
C SER A 116 -3.21 1.74 2.34
N LEU A 117 -3.43 1.16 1.17
CA LEU A 117 -3.99 -0.17 1.01
C LEU A 117 -2.98 -1.05 0.27
N ILE A 118 -3.05 -2.33 0.52
CA ILE A 118 -2.24 -3.36 -0.13
C ILE A 118 -3.07 -3.98 -1.25
N ALA A 119 -2.59 -3.87 -2.49
CA ALA A 119 -3.08 -4.65 -3.61
C ALA A 119 -2.27 -5.96 -3.65
N ALA A 120 -2.85 -7.02 -3.10
CA ALA A 120 -2.22 -8.34 -3.00
C ALA A 120 -2.35 -9.07 -4.34
N ASN A 121 -1.40 -8.79 -5.25
CA ASN A 121 -1.40 -9.29 -6.61
C ASN A 121 -1.02 -10.78 -6.68
N LYS A 122 -1.35 -11.41 -7.80
CA LYS A 122 -1.20 -12.85 -8.06
C LYS A 122 -2.03 -13.71 -7.10
N CYS A 123 -3.23 -13.23 -6.72
CA CYS A 123 -4.13 -13.97 -5.82
C CYS A 123 -4.67 -15.28 -6.44
N ASP A 124 -4.49 -15.48 -7.74
CA ASP A 124 -4.80 -16.68 -8.50
C ASP A 124 -3.85 -17.87 -8.20
N LEU A 125 -2.65 -17.59 -7.68
CA LEU A 125 -1.66 -18.62 -7.36
C LEU A 125 -1.94 -19.28 -5.99
N PRO A 126 -1.68 -20.60 -5.85
CA PRO A 126 -2.08 -21.38 -4.66
C PRO A 126 -1.48 -20.86 -3.33
N THR A 127 -0.23 -20.35 -3.38
CA THR A 127 0.49 -19.87 -2.20
C THR A 127 -0.02 -18.52 -1.68
N SER A 128 -0.76 -17.77 -2.50
CA SER A 128 -1.22 -16.40 -2.19
C SER A 128 -2.24 -16.33 -1.05
N GLU A 129 -3.13 -17.32 -0.94
CA GLU A 129 -4.24 -17.30 0.03
C GLU A 129 -3.76 -17.18 1.47
N LYS A 130 -2.78 -18.01 1.85
CA LYS A 130 -2.16 -17.97 3.18
C LYS A 130 -1.52 -16.59 3.45
N ASN A 131 -0.82 -16.06 2.48
CA ASN A 131 -0.15 -14.77 2.62
C ASN A 131 -1.15 -13.61 2.69
N ILE A 132 -2.22 -13.63 1.90
CA ILE A 132 -3.31 -12.65 1.95
C ILE A 132 -3.98 -12.66 3.33
N THR A 133 -4.23 -13.84 3.90
CA THR A 133 -4.78 -13.97 5.26
C THR A 133 -3.85 -13.35 6.29
N ARG A 134 -2.55 -13.68 6.26
CA ARG A 134 -1.55 -13.08 7.16
C ARG A 134 -1.46 -11.56 7.02
N LEU A 135 -1.49 -11.03 5.80
CA LEU A 135 -1.50 -9.59 5.56
C LEU A 135 -2.74 -8.93 6.17
N LYS A 136 -3.92 -9.53 6.05
CA LYS A 136 -5.17 -9.04 6.67
C LYS A 136 -5.11 -9.06 8.20
N GLU A 137 -4.51 -10.08 8.80
CA GLU A 137 -4.33 -10.21 10.26
C GLU A 137 -3.50 -9.06 10.86
N THR A 138 -2.70 -8.38 10.06
CA THR A 138 -1.96 -7.18 10.50
C THR A 138 -2.84 -5.94 10.70
N GLY A 139 -4.14 -6.02 10.40
CA GLY A 139 -5.08 -4.90 10.47
C GLY A 139 -4.99 -3.92 9.30
N ARG A 140 -4.20 -4.22 8.26
CA ARG A 140 -4.08 -3.41 7.05
C ARG A 140 -5.27 -3.68 6.11
N ILE A 141 -5.59 -2.69 5.27
CA ILE A 141 -6.56 -2.87 4.19
C ILE A 141 -5.87 -3.65 3.07
N VAL A 142 -6.32 -4.87 2.81
CA VAL A 142 -5.74 -5.77 1.80
C VAL A 142 -6.81 -6.16 0.80
N ILE A 143 -6.54 -5.87 -0.46
CA ILE A 143 -7.41 -6.19 -1.60
C ILE A 143 -6.70 -7.23 -2.46
N PRO A 144 -7.22 -8.47 -2.52
CA PRO A 144 -6.70 -9.47 -3.46
C PRO A 144 -6.93 -8.99 -4.89
N CYS A 145 -5.95 -9.17 -5.75
CA CYS A 145 -6.08 -8.88 -7.17
C CYS A 145 -5.24 -9.83 -8.03
N ALA A 146 -5.62 -9.96 -9.29
CA ALA A 146 -4.94 -10.77 -10.30
C ALA A 146 -4.82 -9.94 -11.59
N SER A 147 -3.81 -9.09 -11.65
CA SER A 147 -3.64 -8.12 -12.75
C SER A 147 -3.52 -8.79 -14.11
N GLU A 148 -2.95 -9.99 -14.19
CA GLU A 148 -2.87 -10.74 -15.45
C GLU A 148 -4.24 -11.27 -15.88
N ALA A 149 -5.05 -11.76 -14.95
CA ALA A 149 -6.43 -12.17 -15.22
C ALA A 149 -7.27 -11.00 -15.74
N GLU A 150 -7.18 -9.84 -15.11
CA GLU A 150 -7.84 -8.61 -15.56
C GLU A 150 -7.43 -8.23 -16.98
N LEU A 151 -6.13 -8.28 -17.28
CA LEU A 151 -5.60 -7.98 -18.60
C LEU A 151 -6.13 -8.96 -19.66
N VAL A 152 -6.23 -10.25 -19.33
CA VAL A 152 -6.79 -11.28 -20.22
C VAL A 152 -8.27 -11.00 -20.51
N LEU A 153 -9.06 -10.72 -19.46
CA LEU A 153 -10.49 -10.41 -19.63
C LEU A 153 -10.72 -9.16 -20.47
N ARG A 154 -9.97 -8.08 -20.23
CA ARG A 154 -10.06 -6.84 -21.02
C ARG A 154 -9.74 -7.10 -22.51
N ARG A 155 -8.63 -7.77 -22.79
CA ARG A 155 -8.23 -8.10 -24.17
C ARG A 155 -9.23 -9.02 -24.86
N ALA A 156 -9.82 -9.98 -24.15
CA ALA A 156 -10.87 -10.83 -24.72
C ALA A 156 -12.15 -10.03 -25.00
N SER A 157 -12.53 -9.08 -24.15
CA SER A 157 -13.65 -8.19 -24.35
C SER A 157 -13.44 -7.23 -25.52
N GLU A 158 -12.27 -6.60 -25.63
CA GLU A 158 -11.89 -5.73 -26.75
C GLU A 158 -11.98 -6.46 -28.11
N LYS A 159 -11.62 -7.76 -28.13
CA LYS A 159 -11.74 -8.61 -29.33
C LYS A 159 -13.17 -9.11 -29.58
N GLY A 160 -14.15 -8.74 -28.76
CA GLY A 160 -15.53 -9.18 -28.89
C GLY A 160 -15.75 -10.68 -28.60
N LEU A 161 -14.80 -11.35 -27.94
CA LEU A 161 -14.89 -12.77 -27.58
C LEU A 161 -15.78 -13.00 -26.37
N ILE A 162 -15.72 -12.07 -25.42
CA ILE A 162 -16.52 -12.06 -24.20
C ILE A 162 -17.19 -10.70 -23.99
N GLU A 163 -18.15 -10.65 -23.09
CA GLU A 163 -18.69 -9.44 -22.49
C GLU A 163 -18.22 -9.38 -21.04
N TYR A 164 -17.43 -8.36 -20.73
CA TYR A 164 -16.86 -8.16 -19.42
C TYR A 164 -16.79 -6.67 -19.10
N ILE A 165 -17.23 -6.30 -17.91
CA ILE A 165 -17.06 -4.96 -17.35
C ILE A 165 -15.95 -5.02 -16.32
N PRO A 166 -14.91 -4.19 -16.40
CA PRO A 166 -13.81 -4.20 -15.42
C PRO A 166 -14.32 -4.06 -13.98
N GLY A 167 -13.89 -4.99 -13.13
CA GLY A 167 -14.32 -5.06 -11.73
C GLY A 167 -15.54 -5.95 -11.47
N ASP A 168 -16.21 -6.46 -12.51
CA ASP A 168 -17.30 -7.42 -12.33
C ASP A 168 -16.82 -8.78 -11.85
N SER A 169 -17.70 -9.48 -11.14
CA SER A 169 -17.48 -10.84 -10.63
C SER A 169 -17.71 -11.95 -11.66
N SER A 170 -18.07 -11.59 -12.89
CA SER A 170 -18.39 -12.55 -13.95
C SER A 170 -18.19 -11.94 -15.35
N PHE A 171 -18.14 -12.79 -16.35
CA PHE A 171 -18.16 -12.43 -17.77
C PHE A 171 -19.06 -13.40 -18.55
N LYS A 172 -19.45 -13.02 -19.77
CA LYS A 172 -20.23 -13.87 -20.68
C LYS A 172 -19.44 -14.12 -21.97
N ILE A 173 -19.35 -15.38 -22.40
CA ILE A 173 -18.74 -15.73 -23.70
C ILE A 173 -19.72 -15.39 -24.81
N LYS A 174 -19.31 -14.53 -25.76
CA LYS A 174 -20.12 -14.12 -26.92
C LYS A 174 -19.93 -15.02 -28.13
N THR A 175 -18.71 -15.44 -28.40
CA THR A 175 -18.35 -16.17 -29.62
C THR A 175 -17.52 -17.43 -29.28
N PRO A 176 -18.16 -18.47 -28.73
CA PRO A 176 -17.45 -19.68 -28.27
C PRO A 176 -16.68 -20.39 -29.40
N GLU A 177 -17.13 -20.24 -30.62
CA GLU A 177 -16.53 -20.85 -31.82
C GLU A 177 -15.21 -20.17 -32.25
N LYS A 178 -14.97 -18.92 -31.84
CA LYS A 178 -13.75 -18.20 -32.12
C LYS A 178 -12.66 -18.40 -31.05
N LEU A 179 -13.02 -19.01 -29.92
CA LEU A 179 -12.07 -19.26 -28.85
C LEU A 179 -11.28 -20.54 -29.12
N THR A 180 -9.95 -20.45 -29.00
CA THR A 180 -9.08 -21.64 -28.97
C THR A 180 -9.29 -22.45 -27.70
N ALA A 181 -8.85 -23.72 -27.72
CA ALA A 181 -8.92 -24.58 -26.53
C ALA A 181 -8.15 -24.00 -25.33
N GLU A 182 -7.02 -23.34 -25.60
CA GLU A 182 -6.19 -22.71 -24.57
C GLU A 182 -6.88 -21.47 -23.97
N GLN A 183 -7.52 -20.64 -24.81
CA GLN A 183 -8.29 -19.48 -24.36
C GLN A 183 -9.47 -19.90 -23.49
N LYS A 184 -10.19 -20.98 -23.87
CA LYS A 184 -11.27 -21.54 -23.03
C LYS A 184 -10.77 -21.99 -21.67
N LYS A 185 -9.63 -22.69 -21.62
CA LYS A 185 -9.01 -23.12 -20.36
C LYS A 185 -8.59 -21.93 -19.50
N ALA A 186 -8.00 -20.89 -20.11
CA ALA A 186 -7.61 -19.67 -19.40
C ALA A 186 -8.82 -18.94 -18.81
N LEU A 187 -9.90 -18.80 -19.56
CA LEU A 187 -11.14 -18.17 -19.08
C LEU A 187 -11.78 -19.00 -17.94
N ASP A 188 -11.84 -20.33 -18.07
CA ASP A 188 -12.34 -21.23 -17.02
C ASP A 188 -11.48 -21.15 -15.74
N PHE A 189 -10.17 -21.05 -15.89
CA PHE A 189 -9.26 -20.84 -14.76
C PHE A 189 -9.54 -19.50 -14.05
N ILE A 190 -9.67 -18.41 -14.80
CA ILE A 190 -9.97 -17.08 -14.24
C ILE A 190 -11.33 -17.09 -13.52
N ASP A 191 -12.35 -17.65 -14.13
CA ASP A 191 -13.68 -17.76 -13.53
C ASP A 191 -13.63 -18.46 -12.18
N ARG A 192 -13.03 -19.66 -12.13
CA ARG A 192 -13.02 -20.50 -10.91
C ARG A 192 -12.03 -20.03 -9.85
N ARG A 193 -10.85 -19.58 -10.25
CA ARG A 193 -9.74 -19.30 -9.31
C ARG A 193 -9.70 -17.84 -8.86
N VAL A 194 -10.23 -16.94 -9.66
CA VAL A 194 -10.22 -15.52 -9.37
C VAL A 194 -11.62 -15.01 -9.05
N LEU A 195 -12.52 -15.00 -10.05
CA LEU A 195 -13.82 -14.36 -9.91
C LEU A 195 -14.71 -15.06 -8.87
N ALA A 196 -14.84 -16.39 -8.94
CA ALA A 196 -15.66 -17.15 -7.98
C ALA A 196 -15.11 -17.08 -6.55
N LYS A 197 -13.78 -16.89 -6.38
CA LYS A 197 -13.14 -16.90 -5.07
C LYS A 197 -13.04 -15.50 -4.45
N TRP A 198 -12.68 -14.51 -5.25
CA TRP A 198 -12.37 -13.15 -4.76
C TRP A 198 -13.44 -12.13 -5.13
N GLY A 199 -14.37 -12.48 -6.02
CA GLY A 199 -15.48 -11.65 -6.45
C GLY A 199 -15.10 -10.59 -7.51
N SER A 200 -13.83 -10.47 -7.83
CA SER A 200 -13.27 -9.57 -8.86
C SER A 200 -11.83 -9.96 -9.15
N THR A 201 -11.21 -9.33 -10.15
CA THR A 201 -9.80 -9.56 -10.53
C THR A 201 -8.82 -8.71 -9.75
#